data_0bf316b7fa29be0e077965445b924a5c
#
_entry.id   0bf316b7fa29be0e077965445b924a5c
#
_cell.length_a   1.000
_cell.length_b   1.000
_cell.length_c   1.000
_cell.angle_alpha   90.00
_cell.angle_beta   90.00
_cell.angle_gamma   90.00
#
_symmetry.space_group_name_H-M   'P 1'
#
loop_
_entity.id
_entity.type
_entity.pdbx_description
1 polymer ?
#
loop_
_entity_poly.entity_id
_entity_poly.type
_entity_poly.pdbx_seq_one_letter_code
_entity_poly.pdbx_strand_id
1 'polypeptide(L)'
;KYFYEVGFQSHFCSPVYYDYIRKLGVHRISLELLRSRAGADTEIKEQIRLNFIKHSSSISAFFGFDMSAVRAADAPGASAPSPLGLRAGEFIQLVKYAASLANTKLVEFSEVNPNFDHDDRTTKLVAIGMHRFCTGSAT
;
A
#
# COMPACT_ATOMS: atom_id res chain seq x y z
N LYS A 1 11.61 9.01 13.99
CA LYS A 1 11.32 7.91 13.07
C LYS A 1 9.81 7.67 13.12
N TYR A 2 9.14 7.73 11.98
CA TYR A 2 7.70 7.54 11.89
C TYR A 2 7.42 6.24 11.16
N PHE A 3 6.41 5.51 11.60
CA PHE A 3 5.91 4.32 10.92
C PHE A 3 4.42 4.50 10.61
N TYR A 4 4.05 4.20 9.37
CA TYR A 4 2.69 4.30 8.87
C TYR A 4 2.28 2.95 8.29
N GLU A 5 1.13 2.45 8.72
CA GLU A 5 0.47 1.28 8.14
C GLU A 5 -0.80 1.73 7.44
N VAL A 6 -0.87 1.52 6.13
CA VAL A 6 -1.91 2.08 5.27
C VAL A 6 -2.61 1.01 4.47
N GLY A 7 -3.94 1.02 4.46
CA GLY A 7 -4.74 0.06 3.73
C GLY A 7 -4.92 -1.29 4.43
N PHE A 8 -4.58 -1.37 5.72
CA PHE A 8 -4.86 -2.59 6.47
C PHE A 8 -6.36 -2.85 6.53
N GLN A 9 -6.73 -4.12 6.59
CA GLN A 9 -8.11 -4.57 6.63
C GLN A 9 -8.45 -4.96 8.07
N SER A 10 -9.43 -4.29 8.66
CA SER A 10 -9.75 -4.43 10.09
C SER A 10 -10.15 -5.86 10.49
N HIS A 11 -10.76 -6.63 9.58
CA HIS A 11 -11.17 -8.01 9.84
C HIS A 11 -10.02 -9.01 9.93
N PHE A 12 -8.80 -8.66 9.45
CA PHE A 12 -7.59 -9.45 9.65
C PHE A 12 -6.80 -9.07 10.90
N CYS A 13 -7.21 -8.03 11.60
CA CYS A 13 -6.45 -7.49 12.71
C CYS A 13 -7.06 -7.95 14.05
N SER A 14 -6.31 -8.74 14.83
CA SER A 14 -6.75 -9.08 16.19
C SER A 14 -6.82 -7.81 17.05
N PRO A 15 -7.84 -7.65 17.93
CA PRO A 15 -7.95 -6.51 18.84
C PRO A 15 -6.69 -6.32 19.72
N VAL A 16 -6.09 -7.42 20.16
CA VAL A 16 -4.87 -7.40 20.99
C VAL A 16 -3.69 -6.82 20.21
N TYR A 17 -3.52 -7.26 18.96
CA TYR A 17 -2.49 -6.72 18.07
C TYR A 17 -2.74 -5.23 17.76
N TYR A 18 -4.00 -4.86 17.54
CA TYR A 18 -4.38 -3.47 17.31
C TYR A 18 -3.96 -2.58 18.47
N ASP A 19 -4.26 -2.96 19.71
CA ASP A 19 -3.90 -2.21 20.91
C ASP A 19 -2.38 -2.16 21.13
N TYR A 20 -1.67 -3.22 20.83
CA TYR A 20 -0.20 -3.25 20.91
C TYR A 20 0.43 -2.25 19.94
N ILE A 21 0.06 -2.28 18.66
CA ILE A 21 0.59 -1.37 17.63
C ILE A 21 0.24 0.09 17.95
N ARG A 22 -0.95 0.35 18.47
CA ARG A 22 -1.36 1.68 18.91
C ARG A 22 -0.45 2.23 20.02
N LYS A 23 -0.07 1.40 20.98
CA LYS A 23 0.85 1.77 22.07
C LYS A 23 2.26 2.10 21.57
N LEU A 24 2.67 1.54 20.43
CA LEU A 24 3.95 1.85 19.79
C LEU A 24 3.94 3.19 19.02
N GLY A 25 2.82 3.91 18.97
CA GLY A 25 2.70 5.18 18.25
C GLY A 25 2.70 5.05 16.73
N VAL A 26 2.35 3.87 16.21
CA VAL A 26 2.21 3.63 14.76
C VAL A 26 0.97 4.37 14.24
N HIS A 27 1.15 5.12 13.18
CA HIS A 27 0.04 5.76 12.47
C HIS A 27 -0.65 4.75 11.56
N ARG A 28 -1.94 4.51 11.77
CA ARG A 28 -2.69 3.50 11.04
C ARG A 28 -3.89 4.10 10.32
N ILE A 29 -4.07 3.70 9.07
CA ILE A 29 -5.23 4.09 8.26
C ILE A 29 -5.79 2.82 7.61
N SER A 30 -6.99 2.41 8.03
CA SER A 30 -7.63 1.24 7.40
C SER A 30 -8.11 1.55 5.98
N LEU A 31 -8.29 0.50 5.18
CA LEU A 31 -8.81 0.61 3.83
C LEU A 31 -10.23 1.18 3.82
N GLU A 32 -11.05 0.78 4.79
CA GLU A 32 -12.42 1.29 4.97
C GLU A 32 -12.41 2.81 5.23
N LEU A 33 -11.50 3.28 6.09
CA LEU A 33 -11.36 4.69 6.40
C LEU A 33 -10.86 5.50 5.19
N LEU A 34 -9.90 4.95 4.44
CA LEU A 34 -9.42 5.57 3.19
C LEU A 34 -10.58 5.76 2.19
N ARG A 35 -11.39 4.72 2.01
CA ARG A 35 -12.53 4.74 1.07
C ARG A 35 -13.68 5.61 1.56
N SER A 36 -13.96 5.66 2.86
CA SER A 36 -15.02 6.52 3.41
C SER A 36 -14.71 8.00 3.32
N ARG A 37 -13.43 8.37 3.40
CA ARG A 37 -12.95 9.76 3.28
C ARG A 37 -12.72 10.19 1.84
N ALA A 38 -12.39 9.25 0.97
CA ALA A 38 -12.41 9.48 -0.47
C ALA A 38 -13.88 9.52 -0.89
N GLY A 39 -14.50 10.66 -1.03
CA GLY A 39 -15.75 10.76 -1.77
C GLY A 39 -15.59 10.04 -3.13
N ALA A 40 -16.68 9.78 -3.83
CA ALA A 40 -16.66 9.01 -5.08
C ALA A 40 -15.58 9.45 -6.11
N ASP A 41 -15.09 10.68 -6.00
CA ASP A 41 -14.15 11.32 -6.92
C ASP A 41 -12.75 11.57 -6.34
N THR A 42 -12.48 11.24 -5.06
CA THR A 42 -11.17 11.51 -4.46
C THR A 42 -10.31 10.26 -4.48
N GLU A 43 -9.20 10.31 -5.19
CA GLU A 43 -8.25 9.20 -5.26
C GLU A 43 -7.61 8.87 -3.90
N ILE A 44 -7.40 7.59 -3.62
CA ILE A 44 -6.76 7.09 -2.38
C ILE A 44 -5.41 7.78 -2.15
N LYS A 45 -4.62 8.02 -3.21
CA LYS A 45 -3.34 8.74 -3.12
C LYS A 45 -3.47 10.10 -2.45
N GLU A 46 -4.56 10.83 -2.71
CA GLU A 46 -4.78 12.15 -2.12
C GLU A 46 -5.06 12.06 -0.62
N GLN A 47 -5.81 11.06 -0.19
CA GLN A 47 -6.03 10.82 1.23
C GLN A 47 -4.72 10.47 1.96
N ILE A 48 -3.85 9.72 1.32
CA ILE A 48 -2.53 9.41 1.86
C ILE A 48 -1.67 10.69 1.89
N ARG A 49 -1.64 11.46 0.81
CA ARG A 49 -0.93 12.73 0.75
C ARG A 49 -1.31 13.66 1.90
N LEU A 50 -2.60 13.87 2.14
CA LEU A 50 -3.09 14.76 3.19
C LEU A 50 -2.70 14.31 4.61
N ASN A 51 -2.56 13.02 4.82
CA ASN A 51 -2.21 12.46 6.14
C ASN A 51 -0.69 12.35 6.38
N PHE A 52 0.12 12.20 5.31
CA PHE A 52 1.57 11.90 5.42
C PHE A 52 2.49 13.09 5.15
N ILE A 53 2.05 14.10 4.40
CA ILE A 53 2.91 15.21 3.97
C ILE A 53 3.47 16.05 5.12
N LYS A 54 2.81 16.08 6.26
CA LYS A 54 3.27 16.91 7.40
C LYS A 54 4.69 16.59 7.91
N HIS A 55 5.26 15.44 7.50
CA HIS A 55 6.55 14.97 8.04
C HIS A 55 7.58 14.57 6.98
N SER A 56 7.28 14.68 5.68
CA SER A 56 8.02 13.88 4.69
C SER A 56 9.12 14.59 3.92
N SER A 57 9.20 15.91 3.86
CA SER A 57 10.12 16.57 2.92
C SER A 57 11.60 16.48 3.28
N SER A 58 11.95 16.26 4.56
CA SER A 58 13.34 16.23 5.04
C SER A 58 13.83 14.86 5.51
N ILE A 59 12.97 13.84 5.53
CA ILE A 59 13.29 12.52 6.08
C ILE A 59 13.24 11.49 4.97
N SER A 60 14.30 10.67 4.84
CA SER A 60 14.31 9.55 3.89
C SER A 60 13.14 8.61 4.13
N ALA A 61 12.41 8.28 3.06
CA ALA A 61 11.26 7.41 3.08
C ALA A 61 11.60 6.02 2.52
N PHE A 62 11.05 5.00 3.17
CA PHE A 62 10.97 3.62 2.71
C PHE A 62 9.50 3.26 2.50
N PHE A 63 9.19 2.64 1.37
CA PHE A 63 7.85 2.14 1.05
C PHE A 63 7.87 0.62 0.90
N GLY A 64 7.17 -0.08 1.81
CA GLY A 64 6.88 -1.50 1.69
C GLY A 64 5.47 -1.70 1.15
N PHE A 65 5.35 -2.43 0.05
CA PHE A 65 4.08 -2.83 -0.56
C PHE A 65 3.84 -4.31 -0.32
N ASP A 66 3.02 -4.61 0.68
CA ASP A 66 2.54 -5.96 0.97
C ASP A 66 1.43 -6.33 -0.02
N MET A 67 1.66 -7.35 -0.84
CA MET A 67 0.68 -7.78 -1.85
C MET A 67 -0.57 -8.41 -1.23
N SER A 68 -0.55 -8.81 0.03
CA SER A 68 -1.76 -9.24 0.76
C SER A 68 -2.74 -8.08 1.02
N ALA A 69 -2.29 -6.83 0.91
CA ALA A 69 -3.18 -5.67 0.95
C ALA A 69 -4.01 -5.49 -0.33
N VAL A 70 -3.63 -6.13 -1.44
CA VAL A 70 -4.37 -6.13 -2.72
C VAL A 70 -5.43 -7.24 -2.69
N ARG A 71 -6.60 -6.99 -3.31
CA ARG A 71 -7.68 -7.99 -3.33
C ARG A 71 -7.26 -9.24 -4.12
N ALA A 72 -7.71 -10.40 -3.69
CA ALA A 72 -7.40 -11.70 -4.29
C ALA A 72 -7.75 -11.80 -5.79
N ALA A 73 -8.75 -11.06 -6.26
CA ALA A 73 -9.09 -11.01 -7.68
C ALA A 73 -7.98 -10.42 -8.56
N ASP A 74 -7.14 -9.52 -8.00
CA ASP A 74 -6.06 -8.85 -8.70
C ASP A 74 -4.68 -9.43 -8.32
N ALA A 75 -4.53 -9.98 -7.11
CA ALA A 75 -3.29 -10.57 -6.58
C ALA A 75 -3.57 -11.92 -5.89
N PRO A 76 -3.93 -12.98 -6.65
CA PRO A 76 -4.25 -14.29 -6.08
C PRO A 76 -3.03 -14.99 -5.45
N GLY A 77 -1.81 -14.70 -5.90
CA GLY A 77 -0.55 -15.24 -5.39
C GLY A 77 0.02 -14.46 -4.22
N ALA A 78 -0.79 -13.72 -3.46
CA ALA A 78 -0.37 -13.16 -2.19
C ALA A 78 -0.40 -14.24 -1.09
N SER A 79 0.43 -14.09 -0.05
CA SER A 79 0.49 -15.09 1.05
C SER A 79 -0.79 -15.15 1.88
N ALA A 80 -1.52 -14.05 2.00
CA ALA A 80 -2.81 -13.98 2.68
C ALA A 80 -3.85 -13.25 1.81
N PRO A 81 -4.30 -13.87 0.71
CA PRO A 81 -5.18 -13.22 -0.25
C PRO A 81 -6.56 -12.93 0.35
N SER A 82 -7.02 -11.69 0.22
CA SER A 82 -8.30 -11.22 0.73
C SER A 82 -9.26 -10.85 -0.40
N PRO A 83 -10.56 -11.12 -0.30
CA PRO A 83 -11.54 -10.62 -1.27
C PRO A 83 -11.71 -9.09 -1.19
N LEU A 84 -11.39 -8.48 -0.05
CA LEU A 84 -11.58 -7.05 0.23
C LEU A 84 -10.24 -6.33 0.37
N GLY A 85 -9.51 -6.16 -0.72
CA GLY A 85 -8.23 -5.44 -0.71
C GLY A 85 -8.26 -4.21 -1.61
N LEU A 86 -7.11 -3.58 -1.76
CA LEU A 86 -6.86 -2.55 -2.77
C LEU A 86 -7.13 -3.13 -4.16
N ARG A 87 -7.73 -2.34 -5.03
CA ARG A 87 -7.78 -2.68 -6.46
C ARG A 87 -6.41 -2.47 -7.10
N ALA A 88 -6.11 -3.19 -8.16
CA ALA A 88 -4.85 -3.04 -8.89
C ALA A 88 -4.55 -1.57 -9.27
N GLY A 89 -5.56 -0.82 -9.71
CA GLY A 89 -5.41 0.61 -10.03
C GLY A 89 -5.06 1.47 -8.82
N GLU A 90 -5.68 1.21 -7.65
CA GLU A 90 -5.38 1.89 -6.40
C GLU A 90 -3.93 1.59 -5.95
N PHE A 91 -3.51 0.33 -6.02
CA PHE A 91 -2.14 -0.08 -5.74
C PHE A 91 -1.13 0.66 -6.64
N ILE A 92 -1.36 0.69 -7.95
CA ILE A 92 -0.46 1.38 -8.89
C ILE A 92 -0.40 2.90 -8.62
N GLN A 93 -1.50 3.53 -8.21
CA GLN A 93 -1.49 4.94 -7.80
C GLN A 93 -0.60 5.18 -6.57
N LEU A 94 -0.61 4.26 -5.59
CA LEU A 94 0.26 4.34 -4.42
C LEU A 94 1.73 4.18 -4.78
N VAL A 95 2.06 3.27 -5.68
CA VAL A 95 3.43 3.09 -6.19
C VAL A 95 3.90 4.35 -6.92
N LYS A 96 3.07 4.94 -7.78
CA LYS A 96 3.38 6.21 -8.46
C LYS A 96 3.57 7.36 -7.46
N TYR A 97 2.75 7.41 -6.41
CA TYR A 97 2.92 8.39 -5.35
C TYR A 97 4.28 8.23 -4.65
N ALA A 98 4.67 7.01 -4.28
CA ALA A 98 6.00 6.74 -3.71
C ALA A 98 7.14 7.18 -4.65
N ALA A 99 6.99 6.94 -5.95
CA ALA A 99 7.97 7.36 -6.97
C ALA A 99 8.06 8.88 -7.12
N SER A 100 6.97 9.62 -6.90
CA SER A 100 6.93 11.08 -7.04
C SER A 100 7.63 11.82 -5.89
N LEU A 101 7.96 11.13 -4.80
CA LEU A 101 8.60 11.74 -3.63
C LEU A 101 10.12 11.69 -3.75
N ALA A 102 10.78 12.85 -3.83
CA ALA A 102 12.24 12.96 -3.96
C ALA A 102 13.03 12.32 -2.80
N ASN A 103 12.40 12.15 -1.65
CA ASN A 103 13.00 11.54 -0.46
C ASN A 103 12.78 10.02 -0.37
N THR A 104 12.10 9.38 -1.31
CA THR A 104 12.00 7.91 -1.39
C THR A 104 13.38 7.32 -1.71
N LYS A 105 13.88 6.46 -0.83
CA LYS A 105 15.20 5.83 -0.93
C LYS A 105 15.14 4.34 -1.18
N LEU A 106 14.03 3.71 -0.83
CA LEU A 106 13.85 2.27 -0.99
C LEU A 106 12.37 1.96 -1.20
N VAL A 107 12.13 1.00 -2.06
CA VAL A 107 10.82 0.38 -2.27
C VAL A 107 10.97 -1.14 -2.16
N GLU A 108 10.01 -1.78 -1.54
CA GLU A 108 9.92 -3.23 -1.41
C GLU A 108 8.53 -3.70 -1.85
N PHE A 109 8.48 -4.87 -2.49
CA PHE A 109 7.25 -5.61 -2.77
C PHE A 109 7.36 -6.97 -2.10
N SER A 110 6.51 -7.23 -1.13
CA SER A 110 6.55 -8.44 -0.30
C SER A 110 5.30 -9.29 -0.46
N GLU A 111 5.31 -10.46 0.18
CA GLU A 111 4.20 -11.40 0.25
C GLU A 111 3.75 -11.98 -1.12
N VAL A 112 4.66 -12.04 -2.09
CA VAL A 112 4.41 -12.69 -3.37
C VAL A 112 4.75 -14.18 -3.27
N ASN A 113 3.78 -15.04 -3.57
CA ASN A 113 3.96 -16.49 -3.61
C ASN A 113 3.66 -17.02 -5.03
N PRO A 114 4.69 -17.22 -5.86
CA PRO A 114 4.51 -17.65 -7.25
C PRO A 114 3.83 -19.02 -7.40
N ASN A 115 3.95 -19.91 -6.40
CA ASN A 115 3.34 -21.25 -6.45
C ASN A 115 1.81 -21.20 -6.35
N PHE A 116 1.25 -20.13 -5.85
CA PHE A 116 -0.20 -19.91 -5.74
C PHE A 116 -0.69 -18.79 -6.66
N ASP A 117 0.21 -18.22 -7.49
CA ASP A 117 -0.15 -17.15 -8.39
C ASP A 117 -0.88 -17.69 -9.62
N HIS A 118 -2.13 -17.30 -9.80
CA HIS A 118 -2.95 -17.76 -10.91
C HIS A 118 -2.76 -16.84 -12.12
N ASP A 119 -2.34 -17.41 -13.24
CA ASP A 119 -2.02 -16.70 -14.50
C ASP A 119 -0.92 -15.62 -14.33
N ASP A 120 -0.03 -15.77 -13.35
CA ASP A 120 1.01 -14.80 -12.99
C ASP A 120 0.46 -13.39 -12.71
N ARG A 121 -0.77 -13.28 -12.25
CA ARG A 121 -1.44 -11.98 -12.04
C ARG A 121 -0.72 -11.12 -11.01
N THR A 122 -0.37 -11.70 -9.88
CA THR A 122 0.34 -11.01 -8.80
C THR A 122 1.72 -10.59 -9.26
N THR A 123 2.45 -11.51 -9.89
CA THR A 123 3.79 -11.26 -10.44
C THR A 123 3.76 -10.17 -11.51
N LYS A 124 2.80 -10.21 -12.43
CA LYS A 124 2.61 -9.17 -13.44
C LYS A 124 2.25 -7.82 -12.83
N LEU A 125 1.40 -7.79 -11.80
CA LEU A 125 1.04 -6.56 -11.11
C LEU A 125 2.25 -5.93 -10.41
N VAL A 126 3.10 -6.73 -9.75
CA VAL A 126 4.36 -6.28 -9.15
C VAL A 126 5.31 -5.75 -10.23
N ALA A 127 5.47 -6.46 -11.35
CA ALA A 127 6.31 -6.01 -12.47
C ALA A 127 5.85 -4.65 -13.04
N ILE A 128 4.52 -4.46 -13.18
CA ILE A 128 3.94 -3.17 -13.57
C ILE A 128 4.23 -2.11 -12.50
N GLY A 129 4.11 -2.45 -11.21
CA GLY A 129 4.45 -1.57 -10.10
C GLY A 129 5.91 -1.12 -10.16
N MET A 130 6.85 -2.05 -10.30
CA MET A 130 8.27 -1.76 -10.45
C MET A 130 8.54 -0.83 -11.64
N HIS A 131 7.96 -1.13 -12.80
CA HIS A 131 8.07 -0.28 -13.98
C HIS A 131 7.53 1.13 -13.70
N ARG A 132 6.35 1.26 -13.08
CA ARG A 132 5.76 2.56 -12.74
C ARG A 132 6.57 3.33 -11.72
N PHE A 133 7.21 2.65 -10.78
CA PHE A 133 8.12 3.27 -9.83
C PHE A 133 9.35 3.85 -10.57
N CYS A 134 9.99 3.07 -11.42
CA CYS A 134 11.18 3.50 -12.16
C CYS A 134 10.91 4.63 -13.18
N THR A 135 9.70 4.67 -13.76
CA THR A 135 9.32 5.67 -14.76
C THR A 135 8.54 6.85 -14.20
N GLY A 136 8.00 6.72 -12.97
CA GLY A 136 7.08 7.70 -12.38
C GLY A 136 7.72 9.02 -11.97
N SER A 137 9.04 9.09 -11.89
CA SER A 137 9.81 10.34 -11.67
C SER A 137 10.12 11.11 -12.96
N ALA A 138 9.69 10.62 -14.12
CA ALA A 138 10.01 11.18 -15.44
C ALA A 138 8.86 11.96 -16.10
N THR A 139 7.74 12.21 -15.36
CA THR A 139 6.59 13.00 -15.87
C THR A 139 6.18 14.09 -14.91
#